data_a5ba61b86118788e1626b3be4f75eed0
#
_entry.id   a5ba61b86118788e1626b3be4f75eed0
#
_cell.length_a   1.000
_cell.length_b   1.000
_cell.length_c   1.000
_cell.angle_alpha   90.00
_cell.angle_beta   90.00
_cell.angle_gamma   90.00
#
_symmetry.space_group_name_H-M   'P 1'
#
loop_
_entity.id
_entity.type
_entity.pdbx_description
1 polymer ?
#
loop_
_entity_poly.entity_id
_entity_poly.type
_entity_poly.pdbx_seq_one_letter_code
_entity_poly.pdbx_strand_id
1 'polypeptide(L)'
;MGLIELEGMEFKAYHGVLEQEKVRGNEFVVDFRGELDLSAAAESDALEDTLNYAEIYDIVAYEMSVPSELLENVAGRILKAIESQFPQLVSFSVRVSKKRPPVDGVAQWSRVTLYH
;
A
#
# COMPACT_ATOMS: atom_id res chain seq x y z
N MET A 1 -21.95 4.89 -2.97
CA MET A 1 -20.54 4.98 -2.52
C MET A 1 -20.22 3.82 -1.59
N GLY A 2 -19.03 3.34 -1.66
CA GLY A 2 -18.59 2.26 -0.79
C GLY A 2 -17.07 2.26 -0.64
N LEU A 3 -16.58 1.33 0.17
CA LEU A 3 -15.15 1.15 0.43
C LEU A 3 -14.72 -0.23 -0.04
N ILE A 4 -13.56 -0.27 -0.72
CA ILE A 4 -12.80 -1.50 -0.92
C ILE A 4 -11.52 -1.35 -0.13
N GLU A 5 -11.20 -2.37 0.66
CA GLU A 5 -9.99 -2.38 1.46
C GLU A 5 -9.21 -3.66 1.17
N LEU A 6 -7.91 -3.52 1.04
CA LEU A 6 -6.98 -4.66 0.96
C LEU A 6 -5.97 -4.45 2.07
N GLU A 7 -6.09 -5.24 3.14
CA GLU A 7 -5.34 -5.04 4.37
C GLU A 7 -4.36 -6.17 4.62
N GLY A 8 -3.29 -5.85 5.31
CA GLY A 8 -2.36 -6.85 5.80
C GLY A 8 -1.52 -7.49 4.71
N MET A 9 -1.20 -6.76 3.64
CA MET A 9 -0.30 -7.27 2.61
C MET A 9 1.12 -7.32 3.16
N GLU A 10 1.71 -8.52 3.24
CA GLU A 10 2.99 -8.76 3.88
C GLU A 10 4.12 -8.85 2.86
N PHE A 11 5.21 -8.13 3.13
CA PHE A 11 6.38 -8.11 2.25
C PHE A 11 7.67 -8.12 3.05
N LYS A 12 8.65 -8.89 2.57
CA LYS A 12 10.04 -8.69 2.93
C LYS A 12 10.59 -7.64 1.96
N ALA A 13 11.13 -6.54 2.48
CA ALA A 13 11.62 -5.45 1.65
C ALA A 13 12.84 -4.78 2.30
N TYR A 14 13.49 -3.88 1.57
CA TYR A 14 14.79 -3.34 1.93
C TYR A 14 14.76 -1.81 2.02
N HIS A 15 13.63 -1.27 2.47
CA HIS A 15 13.48 0.16 2.67
C HIS A 15 14.11 0.58 3.99
N GLY A 16 14.87 1.64 3.97
CA GLY A 16 15.47 2.20 5.17
C GLY A 16 16.71 3.02 4.87
N VAL A 17 17.05 3.90 5.81
CA VAL A 17 18.22 4.77 5.70
C VAL A 17 19.49 4.06 6.12
N LEU A 18 19.40 3.16 7.11
CA LEU A 18 20.56 2.47 7.68
C LEU A 18 21.06 1.37 6.75
N GLU A 19 22.36 1.21 6.69
CA GLU A 19 22.99 0.19 5.86
C GLU A 19 22.48 -1.21 6.18
N GLN A 20 22.30 -1.52 7.46
CA GLN A 20 21.81 -2.84 7.88
C GLN A 20 20.38 -3.11 7.36
N GLU A 21 19.56 -2.08 7.22
CA GLU A 21 18.21 -2.22 6.65
C GLU A 21 18.27 -2.55 5.16
N LYS A 22 19.25 -1.98 4.46
CA LYS A 22 19.45 -2.22 3.03
C LYS A 22 19.95 -3.62 2.74
N VAL A 23 20.72 -4.21 3.66
CA VAL A 23 21.32 -5.53 3.50
C VAL A 23 20.42 -6.63 4.03
N ARG A 24 19.89 -6.48 5.25
CA ARG A 24 19.08 -7.51 5.91
C ARG A 24 17.61 -7.42 5.55
N GLY A 25 17.14 -6.22 5.24
CA GLY A 25 15.73 -5.97 5.02
C GLY A 25 14.93 -6.00 6.31
N ASN A 26 13.63 -5.92 6.15
CA ASN A 26 12.69 -5.98 7.26
C ASN A 26 11.34 -6.49 6.75
N GLU A 27 10.43 -6.73 7.68
CA GLU A 27 9.06 -7.08 7.35
C GLU A 27 8.21 -5.82 7.29
N PHE A 28 7.41 -5.73 6.24
CA PHE A 28 6.52 -4.60 6.01
C PHE A 28 5.11 -5.09 5.80
N VAL A 29 4.15 -4.26 6.19
CA VAL A 29 2.73 -4.51 5.92
C VAL A 29 2.19 -3.29 5.19
N VAL A 30 1.47 -3.53 4.11
CA VAL A 30 0.84 -2.47 3.32
C VAL A 30 -0.66 -2.65 3.37
N ASP A 31 -1.37 -1.54 3.58
CA ASP A 31 -2.83 -1.50 3.60
C ASP A 31 -3.31 -0.48 2.58
N PHE A 32 -4.34 -0.85 1.85
CA PHE A 32 -5.03 0.01 0.89
C PHE A 32 -6.47 0.18 1.31
N ARG A 33 -6.99 1.39 1.17
CA ARG A 33 -8.40 1.70 1.45
C ARG A 33 -8.88 2.70 0.42
N GLY A 34 -9.92 2.35 -0.35
CA GLY A 34 -10.42 3.20 -1.43
C GLY A 34 -11.92 3.38 -1.43
N GLU A 35 -12.37 4.60 -1.70
CA GLU A 35 -13.77 4.94 -1.88
C GLU A 35 -14.11 5.02 -3.35
N LEU A 36 -15.19 4.37 -3.73
CA LEU A 36 -15.69 4.42 -5.10
C LEU A 36 -17.18 4.05 -5.11
N ASP A 37 -17.80 4.28 -6.26
CA ASP A 37 -19.19 3.87 -6.44
C ASP A 37 -19.22 2.36 -6.72
N LEU A 38 -19.80 1.60 -5.80
CA LEU A 38 -19.94 0.15 -5.90
C LEU A 38 -21.34 -0.30 -6.25
N SER A 39 -22.25 0.63 -6.58
CA SER A 39 -23.66 0.29 -6.82
C SER A 39 -23.86 -0.61 -8.04
N ALA A 40 -23.11 -0.37 -9.11
CA ALA A 40 -23.19 -1.19 -10.32
C ALA A 40 -22.75 -2.63 -10.05
N ALA A 41 -21.60 -2.80 -9.37
CA ALA A 41 -21.09 -4.12 -9.03
C ALA A 41 -22.02 -4.86 -8.07
N ALA A 42 -22.59 -4.14 -7.10
CA ALA A 42 -23.52 -4.72 -6.14
C ALA A 42 -24.76 -5.29 -6.84
N GLU A 43 -25.15 -4.73 -7.95
CA GLU A 43 -26.34 -5.14 -8.70
C GLU A 43 -26.01 -6.18 -9.78
N SER A 44 -24.91 -5.99 -10.51
CA SER A 44 -24.57 -6.81 -11.69
C SER A 44 -23.84 -8.10 -11.36
N ASP A 45 -23.13 -8.14 -10.24
CA ASP A 45 -22.21 -9.23 -9.90
C ASP A 45 -21.09 -9.40 -10.94
N ALA A 46 -20.74 -8.34 -11.66
CA ALA A 46 -19.74 -8.37 -12.72
C ALA A 46 -18.44 -7.71 -12.27
N LEU A 47 -17.32 -8.39 -12.50
CA LEU A 47 -16.00 -7.91 -12.10
C LEU A 47 -15.65 -6.58 -12.77
N GLU A 48 -16.05 -6.38 -14.02
CA GLU A 48 -15.78 -5.13 -14.76
C GLU A 48 -16.47 -3.90 -14.17
N ASP A 49 -17.44 -4.09 -13.28
CA ASP A 49 -18.16 -2.99 -12.64
C ASP A 49 -17.55 -2.57 -11.30
N THR A 50 -16.45 -3.19 -10.90
CA THR A 50 -15.76 -2.88 -9.66
C THR A 50 -14.27 -2.65 -9.89
N LEU A 51 -13.54 -2.52 -8.79
CA LEU A 51 -12.09 -2.46 -8.79
C LEU A 51 -11.56 -3.86 -8.42
N ASN A 52 -10.69 -4.40 -9.25
CA ASN A 52 -10.08 -5.71 -8.98
C ASN A 52 -8.92 -5.52 -8.00
N TYR A 53 -9.13 -5.94 -6.75
CA TYR A 53 -8.11 -5.77 -5.70
C TYR A 53 -6.83 -6.57 -5.98
N ALA A 54 -6.89 -7.62 -6.81
CA ALA A 54 -5.68 -8.34 -7.19
C ALA A 54 -4.72 -7.45 -8.00
N GLU A 55 -5.26 -6.53 -8.79
CA GLU A 55 -4.44 -5.55 -9.52
C GLU A 55 -3.80 -4.54 -8.56
N ILE A 56 -4.52 -4.16 -7.48
CA ILE A 56 -3.94 -3.34 -6.41
C ILE A 56 -2.76 -4.07 -5.78
N TYR A 57 -2.92 -5.35 -5.46
CA TYR A 57 -1.84 -6.15 -4.88
C TYR A 57 -0.61 -6.18 -5.80
N ASP A 58 -0.80 -6.38 -7.09
CA ASP A 58 0.30 -6.45 -8.05
C ASP A 58 1.09 -5.14 -8.11
N ILE A 59 0.39 -4.00 -8.08
CA ILE A 59 1.03 -2.69 -8.03
C ILE A 59 1.86 -2.54 -6.75
N VAL A 60 1.27 -2.87 -5.61
CA VAL A 60 1.94 -2.76 -4.31
C VAL A 60 3.18 -3.67 -4.28
N ALA A 61 3.04 -4.91 -4.73
CA ALA A 61 4.14 -5.87 -4.73
C ALA A 61 5.31 -5.38 -5.59
N TYR A 62 5.02 -4.82 -6.76
CA TYR A 62 6.05 -4.27 -7.63
C TYR A 62 6.78 -3.12 -6.95
N GLU A 63 6.06 -2.14 -6.44
CA GLU A 63 6.67 -0.96 -5.82
C GLU A 63 7.45 -1.32 -4.56
N MET A 64 6.95 -2.26 -3.78
CA MET A 64 7.66 -2.72 -2.58
C MET A 64 8.98 -3.42 -2.91
N SER A 65 9.10 -4.00 -4.11
CA SER A 65 10.34 -4.66 -4.56
C SER A 65 11.47 -3.67 -4.90
N VAL A 66 11.15 -2.39 -5.08
CA VAL A 66 12.12 -1.35 -5.40
C VAL A 66 12.49 -0.62 -4.10
N PRO A 67 13.73 -0.69 -3.62
CA PRO A 67 14.11 -0.07 -2.36
C PRO A 67 13.96 1.44 -2.35
N SER A 68 13.53 1.98 -1.21
CA SER A 68 13.52 3.42 -0.91
C SER A 68 14.19 3.64 0.44
N GLU A 69 14.77 4.81 0.66
CA GLU A 69 15.28 5.15 1.99
C GLU A 69 14.16 5.47 2.96
N LEU A 70 13.09 6.10 2.47
CA LEU A 70 11.98 6.57 3.31
C LEU A 70 10.69 5.83 2.94
N LEU A 71 9.89 5.52 3.96
CA LEU A 71 8.55 4.95 3.76
C LEU A 71 7.65 5.90 2.97
N GLU A 72 7.81 7.20 3.16
CA GLU A 72 7.08 8.24 2.41
C GLU A 72 7.30 8.09 0.92
N ASN A 73 8.52 7.74 0.50
CA ASN A 73 8.84 7.60 -0.91
C ASN A 73 8.16 6.37 -1.52
N VAL A 74 8.27 5.21 -0.88
CA VAL A 74 7.61 4.02 -1.43
C VAL A 74 6.09 4.15 -1.37
N ALA A 75 5.54 4.72 -0.31
CA ALA A 75 4.10 4.98 -0.22
C ALA A 75 3.64 5.93 -1.32
N GLY A 76 4.43 6.96 -1.62
CA GLY A 76 4.14 7.92 -2.70
C GLY A 76 4.16 7.26 -4.08
N ARG A 77 5.10 6.34 -4.32
CA ARG A 77 5.15 5.60 -5.59
C ARG A 77 3.93 4.71 -5.76
N ILE A 78 3.53 4.02 -4.69
CA ILE A 78 2.31 3.19 -4.70
C ILE A 78 1.09 4.07 -4.98
N LEU A 79 0.98 5.20 -4.28
CA LEU A 79 -0.15 6.11 -4.43
C LEU A 79 -0.30 6.58 -5.89
N LYS A 80 0.80 7.01 -6.50
CA LYS A 80 0.79 7.48 -7.89
C LYS A 80 0.43 6.38 -8.88
N ALA A 81 0.94 5.18 -8.68
CA ALA A 81 0.65 4.05 -9.56
C ALA A 81 -0.82 3.68 -9.50
N ILE A 82 -1.42 3.67 -8.31
CA ILE A 82 -2.86 3.38 -8.13
C ILE A 82 -3.69 4.48 -8.78
N GLU A 83 -3.35 5.75 -8.53
CA GLU A 83 -4.05 6.89 -9.11
C GLU A 83 -4.13 6.80 -10.63
N SER A 84 -3.03 6.44 -11.27
CA SER A 84 -2.96 6.41 -12.73
C SER A 84 -3.77 5.27 -13.34
N GLN A 85 -3.97 4.16 -12.61
CA GLN A 85 -4.66 2.99 -13.15
C GLN A 85 -6.14 2.90 -12.77
N PHE A 86 -6.56 3.58 -11.72
CA PHE A 86 -7.92 3.45 -11.20
C PHE A 86 -8.62 4.81 -11.08
N PRO A 87 -9.01 5.40 -12.23
CA PRO A 87 -9.67 6.72 -12.21
C PRO A 87 -11.03 6.70 -11.53
N GLN A 88 -11.64 5.51 -11.34
CA GLN A 88 -12.91 5.35 -10.64
C GLN A 88 -12.83 5.61 -9.14
N LEU A 89 -11.62 5.62 -8.55
CA LEU A 89 -11.43 5.92 -7.14
C LEU A 89 -11.69 7.40 -6.88
N VAL A 90 -12.62 7.69 -5.96
CA VAL A 90 -12.94 9.06 -5.55
C VAL A 90 -11.87 9.57 -4.58
N SER A 91 -11.53 8.74 -3.61
CA SER A 91 -10.44 8.99 -2.67
C SER A 91 -9.86 7.66 -2.24
N PHE A 92 -8.61 7.65 -1.84
CA PHE A 92 -7.99 6.44 -1.31
C PHE A 92 -6.77 6.76 -0.46
N SER A 93 -6.34 5.78 0.31
CA SER A 93 -5.14 5.89 1.13
C SER A 93 -4.30 4.64 1.02
N VAL A 94 -3.00 4.83 1.22
CA VAL A 94 -2.01 3.75 1.29
C VAL A 94 -1.23 3.92 2.58
N ARG A 95 -1.14 2.86 3.37
CA ARG A 95 -0.36 2.84 4.60
C ARG A 95 0.75 1.80 4.47
N VAL A 96 1.99 2.23 4.67
CA VAL A 96 3.15 1.35 4.72
C VAL A 96 3.66 1.30 6.15
N SER A 97 3.74 0.10 6.71
CA SER A 97 4.17 -0.15 8.08
C SER A 97 5.45 -0.95 8.09
N LYS A 98 6.44 -0.48 8.83
CA LYS A 98 7.71 -1.18 9.06
C LYS A 98 7.67 -1.81 10.45
N LYS A 99 7.91 -3.12 10.51
CA LYS A 99 7.92 -3.85 11.77
C LYS A 99 9.20 -3.58 12.55
N ARG A 100 9.06 -3.32 13.84
CA ARG A 100 10.17 -3.12 14.77
C ARG A 100 11.25 -2.18 14.20
N PRO A 101 10.89 -0.91 13.99
CA PRO A 101 11.84 0.05 13.42
C PRO A 101 13.07 0.21 14.33
N PRO A 102 14.25 0.56 13.73
CA PRO A 102 15.49 0.68 14.48
C PRO A 102 15.52 1.98 15.30
N VAL A 103 14.95 1.92 16.49
CA VAL A 103 14.96 3.02 17.46
C VAL A 103 15.65 2.56 18.74
N ASP A 104 16.02 3.51 19.60
CA ASP A 104 16.63 3.23 20.88
C ASP A 104 15.54 2.92 21.91
N GLY A 105 15.09 1.69 21.89
CA GLY A 105 13.96 1.22 22.70
C GLY A 105 13.13 0.24 21.90
N VAL A 106 11.85 0.11 22.24
CA VAL A 106 10.93 -0.82 21.57
C VAL A 106 9.75 -0.06 20.99
N ALA A 107 9.62 -0.09 19.66
CA ALA A 107 8.42 0.31 18.96
C ALA A 107 7.98 -0.87 18.09
N GLN A 108 6.70 -1.19 18.07
CA GLN A 108 6.22 -2.32 17.28
C GLN A 108 6.19 -1.99 15.79
N TRP A 109 5.76 -0.79 15.45
CA TRP A 109 5.59 -0.35 14.07
C TRP A 109 5.99 1.10 13.89
N SER A 110 6.54 1.40 12.73
CA SER A 110 6.61 2.77 12.20
C SER A 110 5.75 2.79 10.94
N ARG A 111 4.83 3.75 10.84
CA ARG A 111 3.85 3.79 9.76
C ARG A 111 3.80 5.15 9.09
N VAL A 112 3.62 5.11 7.78
CA VAL A 112 3.31 6.30 6.98
C VAL A 112 2.02 6.03 6.24
N THR A 113 1.07 6.95 6.32
CA THR A 113 -0.17 6.89 5.56
C THR A 113 -0.25 8.12 4.66
N LEU A 114 -0.45 7.90 3.37
CA LEU A 114 -0.67 8.96 2.39
C LEU A 114 -2.10 8.88 1.85
N TYR A 115 -2.69 10.03 1.61
CA TYR A 115 -4.07 10.17 1.14
C TYR A 115 -4.11 10.82 -0.22
N HIS A 116 -5.09 10.38 -1.02
CA HIS A 116 -5.38 11.01 -2.30
C HIS A 116 -6.82 11.44 -2.36
#